data_ab3bf15a42b69b4b40e5555048f7944f
#
_entry.id   ab3bf15a42b69b4b40e5555048f7944f
#
_cell.length_a   1.000
_cell.length_b   1.000
_cell.length_c   1.000
_cell.angle_alpha   90.00
_cell.angle_beta   90.00
_cell.angle_gamma   90.00
#
_symmetry.space_group_name_H-M   'P 1'
#
loop_
_entity.id
_entity.type
_entity.pdbx_description
1 polymer ?
#
loop_
_entity_poly.entity_id
_entity_poly.type
_entity_poly.pdbx_seq_one_letter_code
_entity_poly.pdbx_strand_id
1 'polypeptide(L)'
;MRCRSTRIACAVALVSASMWVSPVAVAVTPPHIDDSRLPDPRPPAPPQATEQRQDCVVSTTPSKKPSSHDQLGALDLPRVWALSRGAGQAVAVIDTGVARHRLLPHLVPGGDYVNTGDGTDDCDGHGTVVAGIIGATDSAEGARFSGVAPEATIIGIRQSSVKFAPAGQSAPGFGDVDTLAAAVRTAADMGASVINVSSIACVEAASDLDDRALGAALAYAVDVKNVVVVAAAGNVGGLGQCPEQNPSSDPSRPGEPDWDAVKVVVSPAWYDDYVLTVGSTDQRGAPSRFTLAGPWVDVAAPGEGVLSLDADGEGLVDSLPVLGDPTPIVGTSYAAPVVSGLVALVRARSPHLTARQVMERIKETAHRPAAGWDPFVGFGVVDALAAVTGGAASTNMMPPVRETSDVAAHPELTEGEPAQDRSGRRIAFGGAGLCVAVIAAALATVASLGRSRRRADTVPRD
;
A
#
# COMPACT_ATOMS: atom_id res chain seq x y z
N MET A 1 64.23 -14.71 -10.17
CA MET A 1 62.95 -15.47 -10.36
C MET A 1 61.96 -15.40 -9.18
N ARG A 2 62.36 -15.08 -7.91
CA ARG A 2 61.46 -15.03 -6.73
C ARG A 2 60.52 -13.82 -6.67
N CYS A 3 60.79 -12.72 -7.39
CA CYS A 3 59.99 -11.50 -7.30
C CYS A 3 58.75 -11.46 -8.23
N ARG A 4 58.69 -12.35 -9.27
CA ARG A 4 57.53 -12.46 -10.20
C ARG A 4 56.39 -13.28 -9.63
N SER A 5 56.67 -14.34 -8.91
CA SER A 5 55.66 -15.24 -8.29
C SER A 5 54.91 -14.56 -7.15
N THR A 6 55.54 -13.70 -6.38
CA THR A 6 54.91 -12.95 -5.29
C THR A 6 53.90 -11.90 -5.80
N ARG A 7 54.19 -11.25 -6.95
CA ARG A 7 53.28 -10.25 -7.56
C ARG A 7 52.03 -10.88 -8.20
N ILE A 8 52.16 -12.06 -8.78
CA ILE A 8 51.02 -12.80 -9.32
C ILE A 8 50.15 -13.34 -8.19
N ALA A 9 50.71 -13.83 -7.11
CA ALA A 9 49.97 -14.27 -5.93
C ALA A 9 49.17 -13.14 -5.25
N CYS A 10 49.72 -11.92 -5.15
CA CYS A 10 48.99 -10.76 -4.63
C CYS A 10 47.86 -10.28 -5.56
N ALA A 11 48.04 -10.34 -6.89
CA ALA A 11 47.00 -9.97 -7.84
C ALA A 11 45.84 -10.95 -7.83
N VAL A 12 46.09 -12.25 -7.72
CA VAL A 12 45.07 -13.30 -7.61
C VAL A 12 44.35 -13.23 -6.28
N ALA A 13 45.03 -12.90 -5.17
CA ALA A 13 44.40 -12.71 -3.86
C ALA A 13 43.50 -11.46 -3.81
N LEU A 14 43.85 -10.36 -4.49
CA LEU A 14 43.01 -9.18 -4.62
C LEU A 14 41.77 -9.40 -5.50
N VAL A 15 41.85 -10.16 -6.55
CA VAL A 15 40.70 -10.51 -7.40
C VAL A 15 39.78 -11.51 -6.70
N SER A 16 40.30 -12.45 -5.93
CA SER A 16 39.47 -13.38 -5.15
C SER A 16 38.80 -12.72 -3.94
N ALA A 17 39.39 -11.70 -3.33
CA ALA A 17 38.78 -10.95 -2.23
C ALA A 17 37.59 -10.06 -2.68
N SER A 18 37.58 -9.60 -3.94
CA SER A 18 36.48 -8.80 -4.47
C SER A 18 35.24 -9.60 -4.86
N MET A 19 35.30 -10.92 -4.92
CA MET A 19 34.15 -11.77 -5.24
C MET A 19 33.29 -12.19 -4.03
N TRP A 20 33.64 -11.78 -2.81
CA TRP A 20 32.98 -12.26 -1.60
C TRP A 20 32.18 -11.17 -0.84
N VAL A 21 32.06 -9.98 -1.41
CA VAL A 21 31.10 -8.99 -0.89
C VAL A 21 29.81 -9.15 -1.70
N SER A 22 29.12 -10.24 -1.49
CA SER A 22 27.68 -10.27 -1.79
C SER A 22 27.03 -9.25 -0.86
N PRO A 23 26.23 -8.30 -1.35
CA PRO A 23 25.41 -7.51 -0.45
C PRO A 23 24.59 -8.51 0.39
N VAL A 24 24.72 -8.41 1.70
CA VAL A 24 23.85 -9.14 2.62
C VAL A 24 22.45 -8.59 2.31
N ALA A 25 21.60 -9.39 1.67
CA ALA A 25 20.19 -9.10 1.59
C ALA A 25 19.70 -9.08 3.05
N VAL A 26 19.33 -7.92 3.55
CA VAL A 26 18.68 -7.81 4.86
C VAL A 26 17.26 -8.34 4.63
N ALA A 27 17.00 -9.55 5.11
CA ALA A 27 15.66 -10.11 5.12
C ALA A 27 14.75 -9.20 5.95
N VAL A 28 13.64 -8.78 5.37
CA VAL A 28 12.58 -8.10 6.11
C VAL A 28 11.79 -9.15 6.88
N THR A 29 11.44 -8.86 8.11
CA THR A 29 10.54 -9.69 8.92
C THR A 29 9.45 -8.82 9.50
N PRO A 30 8.24 -9.37 9.79
CA PRO A 30 7.23 -8.63 10.53
C PRO A 30 7.82 -8.02 11.80
N PRO A 31 7.53 -6.74 12.12
CA PRO A 31 8.13 -6.09 13.29
C PRO A 31 7.68 -6.74 14.59
N HIS A 32 8.58 -6.80 15.54
CA HIS A 32 8.26 -7.29 16.88
C HIS A 32 7.52 -6.21 17.69
N ILE A 33 6.47 -6.58 18.40
CA ILE A 33 5.72 -5.67 19.25
C ILE A 33 6.51 -5.33 20.52
N ASP A 34 6.56 -4.03 20.82
CA ASP A 34 7.09 -3.47 22.06
C ASP A 34 5.98 -2.72 22.80
N ASP A 35 5.28 -3.41 23.69
CA ASP A 35 4.14 -2.85 24.46
C ASP A 35 4.53 -1.62 25.29
N SER A 36 5.80 -1.46 25.64
CA SER A 36 6.29 -0.28 26.37
C SER A 36 6.22 1.01 25.55
N ARG A 37 6.04 0.90 24.24
CA ARG A 37 5.93 2.02 23.29
C ARG A 37 4.49 2.46 23.04
N LEU A 38 3.50 1.82 23.68
CA LEU A 38 2.10 2.21 23.53
C LEU A 38 1.91 3.70 23.90
N PRO A 39 1.36 4.54 23.00
CA PRO A 39 1.13 5.95 23.31
C PRO A 39 0.25 6.13 24.53
N ASP A 40 0.58 7.10 25.38
CA ASP A 40 -0.30 7.47 26.49
C ASP A 40 -1.66 7.99 25.95
N PRO A 41 -2.76 7.73 26.69
CA PRO A 41 -4.06 8.29 26.32
C PRO A 41 -4.02 9.82 26.49
N ARG A 42 -4.21 10.55 25.41
CA ARG A 42 -4.23 12.02 25.36
C ARG A 42 -5.38 12.51 24.47
N PRO A 43 -5.94 13.69 24.75
CA PRO A 43 -6.82 14.32 23.78
C PRO A 43 -6.12 14.50 22.43
N PRO A 44 -6.81 14.24 21.30
CA PRO A 44 -6.26 14.48 19.97
C PRO A 44 -5.81 15.93 19.82
N ALA A 45 -4.58 16.11 19.39
CA ALA A 45 -3.99 17.42 19.10
C ALA A 45 -2.77 17.25 18.20
N PRO A 46 -2.44 18.23 17.35
CA PRO A 46 -1.21 18.22 16.58
C PRO A 46 0.00 18.29 17.53
N PRO A 47 1.07 17.53 17.29
CA PRO A 47 2.28 17.54 18.12
C PRO A 47 3.07 18.86 18.04
N GLN A 48 2.80 19.68 17.03
CA GLN A 48 3.36 21.02 16.81
C GLN A 48 2.38 21.90 16.05
N ALA A 49 2.58 23.21 16.10
CA ALA A 49 1.77 24.13 15.33
C ALA A 49 1.87 23.85 13.83
N THR A 50 0.73 23.87 13.16
CA THR A 50 0.62 23.67 11.70
C THR A 50 -0.01 24.89 11.04
N GLU A 51 0.14 25.02 9.75
CA GLU A 51 -0.51 26.04 8.94
C GLU A 51 -0.97 25.45 7.61
N GLN A 52 -2.10 25.93 7.14
CA GLN A 52 -2.61 25.56 5.82
C GLN A 52 -1.75 26.23 4.74
N ARG A 53 -1.25 25.44 3.78
CA ARG A 53 -0.37 25.87 2.69
C ARG A 53 -1.03 25.88 1.33
N GLN A 54 -2.10 25.11 1.18
CA GLN A 54 -2.84 25.00 -0.06
C GLN A 54 -4.34 25.12 0.23
N ASP A 55 -5.09 25.61 -0.75
CA ASP A 55 -6.55 25.63 -0.68
C ASP A 55 -7.10 24.20 -0.57
N CYS A 56 -8.21 24.06 0.12
CA CYS A 56 -8.92 22.80 0.19
C CYS A 56 -9.41 22.37 -1.19
N VAL A 57 -9.54 21.06 -1.37
CA VAL A 57 -10.08 20.50 -2.61
C VAL A 57 -11.51 20.99 -2.80
N VAL A 58 -11.80 21.52 -3.97
CA VAL A 58 -13.14 21.88 -4.41
C VAL A 58 -13.46 21.02 -5.62
N SER A 59 -14.46 20.18 -5.51
CA SER A 59 -14.91 19.37 -6.64
C SER A 59 -15.56 20.25 -7.69
N THR A 60 -15.00 20.27 -8.87
CA THR A 60 -15.48 21.14 -9.96
C THR A 60 -16.59 20.51 -10.81
N THR A 61 -16.83 19.22 -10.67
CA THR A 61 -17.81 18.51 -11.50
C THR A 61 -18.51 17.44 -10.69
N PRO A 62 -19.71 17.70 -10.14
CA PRO A 62 -20.53 16.60 -9.62
C PRO A 62 -20.74 15.57 -10.72
N SER A 63 -20.50 14.30 -10.43
CA SER A 63 -20.81 13.23 -11.38
C SER A 63 -22.30 13.24 -11.68
N LYS A 64 -22.68 13.75 -12.86
CA LYS A 64 -24.09 13.83 -13.31
C LYS A 64 -24.66 12.47 -13.70
N LYS A 65 -23.81 11.48 -13.87
CA LYS A 65 -24.18 10.08 -14.09
C LYS A 65 -23.17 9.21 -13.36
N PRO A 66 -23.60 8.39 -12.41
CA PRO A 66 -22.78 7.28 -11.93
C PRO A 66 -22.29 6.52 -13.18
N SER A 67 -21.00 6.25 -13.27
CA SER A 67 -20.49 5.34 -14.29
C SER A 67 -21.33 4.06 -14.19
N SER A 68 -21.65 3.43 -15.32
CA SER A 68 -22.39 2.15 -15.35
C SER A 68 -21.67 1.02 -14.61
N HIS A 69 -20.56 1.33 -13.99
CA HIS A 69 -19.67 0.44 -13.30
C HIS A 69 -19.43 0.98 -11.88
N ASP A 70 -20.23 0.49 -10.97
CA ASP A 70 -20.17 0.75 -9.55
C ASP A 70 -19.10 -0.16 -8.90
N GLN A 71 -18.15 0.43 -8.19
CA GLN A 71 -17.16 -0.29 -7.37
C GLN A 71 -17.81 -1.37 -6.50
N LEU A 72 -18.94 -1.08 -5.89
CA LEU A 72 -19.64 -1.94 -4.95
C LEU A 72 -20.60 -2.95 -5.60
N GLY A 73 -20.81 -2.84 -6.92
CA GLY A 73 -21.77 -3.68 -7.64
C GLY A 73 -21.47 -5.19 -7.58
N ALA A 74 -20.19 -5.55 -7.50
CA ALA A 74 -19.75 -6.94 -7.40
C ALA A 74 -20.04 -7.61 -6.04
N LEU A 75 -20.38 -6.84 -5.00
CA LEU A 75 -20.58 -7.36 -3.63
C LEU A 75 -21.98 -7.92 -3.37
N ASP A 76 -22.93 -7.79 -4.28
CA ASP A 76 -24.35 -8.19 -4.10
C ASP A 76 -24.94 -7.67 -2.77
N LEU A 77 -24.66 -6.39 -2.45
CA LEU A 77 -25.05 -5.78 -1.20
C LEU A 77 -26.53 -5.94 -0.83
N PRO A 78 -27.51 -5.90 -1.78
CA PRO A 78 -28.92 -6.13 -1.43
C PRO A 78 -29.16 -7.47 -0.73
N ARG A 79 -28.46 -8.55 -1.13
CA ARG A 79 -28.56 -9.85 -0.44
C ARG A 79 -27.86 -9.85 0.90
N VAL A 80 -26.70 -9.19 1.00
CA VAL A 80 -25.95 -9.05 2.25
C VAL A 80 -26.74 -8.23 3.26
N TRP A 81 -27.37 -7.12 2.84
CA TRP A 81 -28.18 -6.25 3.72
C TRP A 81 -29.46 -6.92 4.25
N ALA A 82 -29.95 -7.95 3.60
CA ALA A 82 -31.01 -8.78 4.19
C ALA A 82 -30.56 -9.50 5.48
N LEU A 83 -29.24 -9.62 5.70
CA LEU A 83 -28.64 -10.29 6.87
C LEU A 83 -28.04 -9.30 7.87
N SER A 84 -27.38 -8.25 7.38
CA SER A 84 -26.71 -7.24 8.18
C SER A 84 -26.51 -5.95 7.41
N ARG A 85 -26.68 -4.79 8.06
CA ARG A 85 -26.41 -3.46 7.54
C ARG A 85 -25.35 -2.71 8.38
N GLY A 86 -24.72 -3.40 9.35
CA GLY A 86 -23.68 -2.84 10.20
C GLY A 86 -24.18 -2.12 11.46
N ALA A 87 -25.46 -2.25 11.81
CA ALA A 87 -26.03 -1.61 12.98
C ALA A 87 -25.25 -1.96 14.26
N GLY A 88 -25.02 -0.94 15.12
CA GLY A 88 -24.30 -1.07 16.38
C GLY A 88 -22.79 -1.18 16.25
N GLN A 89 -22.23 -1.10 15.01
CA GLN A 89 -20.79 -1.07 14.81
C GLN A 89 -20.31 0.38 14.65
N ALA A 90 -19.11 0.66 15.19
CA ALA A 90 -18.43 1.92 15.02
C ALA A 90 -17.14 1.70 14.20
N VAL A 91 -17.02 2.39 13.07
CA VAL A 91 -15.85 2.33 12.20
C VAL A 91 -15.09 3.64 12.29
N ALA A 92 -13.88 3.61 12.83
CA ALA A 92 -13.00 4.76 12.84
C ALA A 92 -12.28 4.88 11.48
N VAL A 93 -12.40 6.05 10.86
CA VAL A 93 -11.68 6.44 9.65
C VAL A 93 -10.53 7.34 10.07
N ILE A 94 -9.32 6.79 10.11
CA ILE A 94 -8.08 7.52 10.38
C ILE A 94 -7.50 7.95 9.04
N ASP A 95 -7.70 9.22 8.68
CA ASP A 95 -7.44 9.73 7.34
C ASP A 95 -7.21 11.25 7.35
N THR A 96 -7.59 11.94 6.27
CA THR A 96 -7.50 13.40 6.12
C THR A 96 -8.63 14.19 6.82
N GLY A 97 -9.46 13.50 7.61
CA GLY A 97 -10.70 13.97 8.19
C GLY A 97 -11.91 13.35 7.46
N VAL A 98 -13.11 13.61 7.99
CA VAL A 98 -14.38 13.20 7.36
C VAL A 98 -15.33 14.39 7.39
N ALA A 99 -15.59 15.02 6.24
CA ALA A 99 -16.51 16.14 6.17
C ALA A 99 -17.94 15.72 6.55
N ARG A 100 -18.67 16.63 7.22
CA ARG A 100 -20.09 16.43 7.50
C ARG A 100 -20.86 16.36 6.20
N HIS A 101 -21.58 15.27 6.00
CA HIS A 101 -22.31 15.01 4.77
C HIS A 101 -23.72 14.49 5.08
N ARG A 102 -24.75 14.92 4.30
CA ARG A 102 -26.15 14.51 4.52
C ARG A 102 -26.36 12.99 4.49
N LEU A 103 -25.50 12.25 3.78
CA LEU A 103 -25.52 10.78 3.73
C LEU A 103 -24.65 10.11 4.82
N LEU A 104 -24.05 10.87 5.74
CA LEU A 104 -23.35 10.36 6.92
C LEU A 104 -24.01 10.86 8.22
N PRO A 105 -25.30 10.53 8.47
CA PRO A 105 -26.02 11.04 9.63
C PRO A 105 -25.46 10.54 10.98
N HIS A 106 -24.66 9.47 10.96
CA HIS A 106 -24.05 8.86 12.14
C HIS A 106 -22.54 9.15 12.24
N LEU A 107 -22.11 10.34 11.76
CA LEU A 107 -20.72 10.79 11.91
C LEU A 107 -20.48 11.32 13.32
N VAL A 108 -19.44 10.80 13.98
CA VAL A 108 -18.98 11.19 15.32
C VAL A 108 -17.58 11.81 15.20
N PRO A 109 -17.35 12.99 15.83
CA PRO A 109 -16.01 13.56 15.92
C PRO A 109 -15.04 12.63 16.68
N GLY A 110 -13.88 12.33 16.08
CA GLY A 110 -12.86 11.47 16.66
C GLY A 110 -11.57 12.20 17.01
N GLY A 111 -11.44 13.47 16.60
CA GLY A 111 -10.31 14.34 16.90
C GLY A 111 -9.44 14.67 15.70
N ASP A 112 -8.57 15.66 15.90
CA ASP A 112 -7.72 16.23 14.86
C ASP A 112 -6.26 16.30 15.34
N TYR A 113 -5.37 15.60 14.62
CA TYR A 113 -3.93 15.60 14.83
C TYR A 113 -3.19 16.53 13.87
N VAL A 114 -3.92 17.19 12.95
CA VAL A 114 -3.36 18.12 11.97
C VAL A 114 -3.53 19.56 12.39
N ASN A 115 -4.70 19.90 12.97
CA ASN A 115 -5.02 21.25 13.39
C ASN A 115 -5.89 21.21 14.67
N THR A 116 -6.60 22.29 14.98
CA THR A 116 -7.43 22.43 16.19
C THR A 116 -8.89 22.00 15.97
N GLY A 117 -9.18 21.21 14.95
CA GLY A 117 -10.50 20.69 14.62
C GLY A 117 -10.94 19.51 15.48
N ASP A 118 -12.06 18.89 15.10
CA ASP A 118 -12.64 17.73 15.76
C ASP A 118 -12.60 16.44 14.90
N GLY A 119 -11.92 16.49 13.73
CA GLY A 119 -11.84 15.38 12.76
C GLY A 119 -12.98 15.38 11.74
N THR A 120 -13.93 16.32 11.82
CA THR A 120 -15.06 16.42 10.89
C THR A 120 -14.87 17.47 9.79
N ASP A 121 -13.65 17.96 9.64
CA ASP A 121 -13.20 18.80 8.53
C ASP A 121 -12.23 18.00 7.63
N ASP A 122 -12.49 17.97 6.34
CA ASP A 122 -11.66 17.27 5.35
C ASP A 122 -11.27 18.21 4.20
N CYS A 123 -10.09 18.81 4.32
CA CYS A 123 -9.56 19.74 3.32
C CYS A 123 -9.01 19.03 2.07
N ASP A 124 -8.71 17.77 2.18
CA ASP A 124 -8.13 16.93 1.13
C ASP A 124 -9.19 16.13 0.34
N GLY A 125 -10.35 15.87 0.93
CA GLY A 125 -11.46 15.13 0.35
C GLY A 125 -11.31 13.61 0.41
N HIS A 126 -10.13 13.09 0.73
CA HIS A 126 -9.82 11.66 0.68
C HIS A 126 -10.57 10.87 1.76
N GLY A 127 -10.53 11.30 3.02
CA GLY A 127 -11.18 10.60 4.13
C GLY A 127 -12.70 10.61 4.02
N THR A 128 -13.30 11.65 3.41
CA THR A 128 -14.75 11.72 3.15
C THR A 128 -15.16 10.68 2.09
N VAL A 129 -14.38 10.52 1.03
CA VAL A 129 -14.58 9.44 0.03
C VAL A 129 -14.51 8.07 0.72
N VAL A 130 -13.48 7.84 1.54
CA VAL A 130 -13.30 6.59 2.32
C VAL A 130 -14.49 6.33 3.23
N ALA A 131 -14.94 7.33 4.00
CA ALA A 131 -16.09 7.22 4.90
C ALA A 131 -17.39 6.90 4.16
N GLY A 132 -17.58 7.49 2.98
CA GLY A 132 -18.71 7.23 2.11
C GLY A 132 -18.78 5.78 1.64
N ILE A 133 -17.65 5.19 1.22
CA ILE A 133 -17.57 3.76 0.83
C ILE A 133 -17.95 2.87 2.01
N ILE A 134 -17.55 3.22 3.24
CA ILE A 134 -17.88 2.43 4.42
C ILE A 134 -19.36 2.53 4.77
N GLY A 135 -19.89 3.75 4.97
CA GLY A 135 -21.09 3.94 5.75
C GLY A 135 -22.10 4.97 5.22
N ALA A 136 -21.99 5.42 3.95
CA ALA A 136 -23.01 6.30 3.40
C ALA A 136 -24.39 5.63 3.44
N THR A 137 -25.40 6.35 3.92
CA THR A 137 -26.79 5.90 3.87
C THR A 137 -27.33 5.95 2.44
N ASP A 138 -28.39 5.21 2.17
CA ASP A 138 -28.98 5.13 0.84
C ASP A 138 -29.48 6.51 0.36
N SER A 139 -29.00 6.92 -0.82
CA SER A 139 -29.46 8.16 -1.45
C SER A 139 -30.80 7.91 -2.15
N ALA A 140 -31.89 8.43 -1.59
CA ALA A 140 -33.23 8.28 -2.20
C ALA A 140 -33.41 9.05 -3.51
N GLU A 141 -32.49 9.94 -3.88
CA GLU A 141 -32.62 10.84 -5.03
C GLU A 141 -31.51 10.67 -6.08
N GLY A 142 -31.88 10.31 -7.29
CA GLY A 142 -31.08 10.42 -8.53
C GLY A 142 -30.04 9.33 -8.75
N ALA A 143 -28.89 9.41 -8.14
CA ALA A 143 -27.85 8.37 -8.17
C ALA A 143 -28.03 7.46 -6.96
N ARG A 144 -28.37 6.19 -7.17
CA ARG A 144 -28.43 5.21 -6.08
C ARG A 144 -27.01 4.89 -5.62
N PHE A 145 -26.59 5.56 -4.55
CA PHE A 145 -25.32 5.28 -3.87
C PHE A 145 -25.59 4.95 -2.40
N SER A 146 -24.91 3.96 -1.89
CA SER A 146 -24.87 3.60 -0.48
C SER A 146 -23.49 2.99 -0.18
N GLY A 147 -22.99 3.21 1.02
CA GLY A 147 -21.80 2.52 1.51
C GLY A 147 -22.08 1.04 1.79
N VAL A 148 -21.04 0.29 2.11
CA VAL A 148 -21.11 -1.15 2.39
C VAL A 148 -21.94 -1.45 3.66
N ALA A 149 -21.75 -0.64 4.73
CA ALA A 149 -22.39 -0.80 6.03
C ALA A 149 -23.17 0.49 6.43
N PRO A 150 -24.32 0.78 5.78
CA PRO A 150 -25.00 2.08 5.87
C PRO A 150 -25.62 2.37 7.24
N GLU A 151 -25.66 1.42 8.16
CA GLU A 151 -26.14 1.62 9.55
C GLU A 151 -25.00 1.64 10.57
N ALA A 152 -23.73 1.61 10.11
CA ALA A 152 -22.59 1.78 10.98
C ALA A 152 -22.42 3.26 11.38
N THR A 153 -21.89 3.48 12.58
CA THR A 153 -21.39 4.79 13.03
C THR A 153 -20.00 5.02 12.46
N ILE A 154 -19.74 6.19 11.90
CA ILE A 154 -18.41 6.60 11.44
C ILE A 154 -17.77 7.50 12.50
N ILE A 155 -16.55 7.20 12.94
CA ILE A 155 -15.74 8.08 13.79
C ILE A 155 -14.68 8.71 12.88
N GLY A 156 -14.78 10.00 12.61
CA GLY A 156 -13.84 10.75 11.77
C GLY A 156 -12.62 11.20 12.57
N ILE A 157 -11.43 10.75 12.21
CA ILE A 157 -10.16 11.18 12.84
C ILE A 157 -9.28 11.76 11.75
N ARG A 158 -8.92 13.05 11.90
CA ARG A 158 -7.99 13.70 11.00
C ARG A 158 -6.56 13.47 11.49
N GLN A 159 -5.81 12.61 10.79
CA GLN A 159 -4.44 12.24 11.15
C GLN A 159 -3.41 12.86 10.22
N SER A 160 -3.76 13.09 8.95
CA SER A 160 -2.85 13.62 7.95
C SER A 160 -3.53 14.63 7.03
N SER A 161 -2.72 15.41 6.30
CA SER A 161 -3.19 16.30 5.24
C SER A 161 -2.03 16.70 4.35
N VAL A 162 -2.20 16.70 3.03
CA VAL A 162 -1.24 17.29 2.09
C VAL A 162 -1.43 18.80 1.93
N LYS A 163 -2.51 19.37 2.53
CA LYS A 163 -2.81 20.81 2.50
C LYS A 163 -2.19 21.58 3.64
N PHE A 164 -1.73 20.88 4.69
CA PHE A 164 -1.11 21.46 5.88
C PHE A 164 0.35 21.08 5.98
N ALA A 165 1.13 21.92 6.62
CA ALA A 165 2.54 21.65 6.95
C ALA A 165 2.86 22.20 8.34
N PRO A 166 3.98 21.77 8.98
CA PRO A 166 4.48 22.40 10.18
C PRO A 166 4.68 23.90 9.98
N ALA A 167 4.28 24.73 10.95
CA ALA A 167 4.38 26.17 10.83
C ALA A 167 5.83 26.60 10.60
N GLY A 168 6.03 27.45 9.61
CA GLY A 168 7.36 27.97 9.24
C GLY A 168 8.27 26.97 8.52
N GLN A 169 7.79 25.78 8.13
CA GLN A 169 8.57 24.77 7.42
C GLN A 169 8.01 24.50 6.03
N SER A 170 8.89 24.21 5.06
CA SER A 170 8.52 23.68 3.75
C SER A 170 8.45 22.16 3.83
N ALA A 171 7.24 21.60 4.01
CA ALA A 171 7.02 20.16 3.99
C ALA A 171 5.91 19.84 2.98
N PRO A 172 5.92 18.64 2.35
CA PRO A 172 4.92 18.24 1.36
C PRO A 172 3.56 17.88 1.95
N GLY A 173 3.43 17.91 3.27
CA GLY A 173 2.22 17.55 4.00
C GLY A 173 2.49 17.48 5.51
N PHE A 174 1.49 17.02 6.24
CA PHE A 174 1.54 16.75 7.67
C PHE A 174 0.92 15.39 7.99
N GLY A 175 1.50 14.68 8.93
CA GLY A 175 1.15 13.34 9.37
C GLY A 175 2.38 12.43 9.37
N ASP A 176 2.50 11.58 10.39
CA ASP A 176 3.60 10.64 10.56
C ASP A 176 3.11 9.36 11.29
N VAL A 177 4.00 8.40 11.49
CA VAL A 177 3.67 7.14 12.16
C VAL A 177 3.37 7.30 13.65
N ASP A 178 3.90 8.31 14.31
CA ASP A 178 3.64 8.58 15.73
C ASP A 178 2.25 9.17 15.94
N THR A 179 1.82 10.10 15.09
CA THR A 179 0.44 10.61 15.09
C THR A 179 -0.56 9.53 14.69
N LEU A 180 -0.18 8.62 13.78
CA LEU A 180 -1.00 7.46 13.44
C LEU A 180 -1.13 6.50 14.63
N ALA A 181 -0.06 6.23 15.37
CA ALA A 181 -0.10 5.43 16.60
C ALA A 181 -1.06 6.01 17.65
N ALA A 182 -0.98 7.33 17.86
CA ALA A 182 -1.89 8.04 18.77
C ALA A 182 -3.35 7.99 18.29
N ALA A 183 -3.60 8.11 16.99
CA ALA A 183 -4.93 8.03 16.39
C ALA A 183 -5.53 6.62 16.51
N VAL A 184 -4.75 5.56 16.29
CA VAL A 184 -5.16 4.16 16.51
C VAL A 184 -5.53 3.93 17.97
N ARG A 185 -4.70 4.42 18.90
CA ARG A 185 -5.00 4.34 20.35
C ARG A 185 -6.30 5.06 20.68
N THR A 186 -6.51 6.27 20.19
CA THR A 186 -7.72 7.05 20.40
C THR A 186 -8.96 6.35 19.84
N ALA A 187 -8.90 5.85 18.59
CA ALA A 187 -10.01 5.12 17.98
C ALA A 187 -10.41 3.88 18.80
N ALA A 188 -9.42 3.12 19.28
CA ALA A 188 -9.64 1.94 20.12
C ALA A 188 -10.25 2.31 21.49
N ASP A 189 -9.82 3.41 22.12
CA ASP A 189 -10.35 3.89 23.40
C ASP A 189 -11.74 4.53 23.26
N MET A 190 -12.10 5.09 22.10
CA MET A 190 -13.45 5.53 21.77
C MET A 190 -14.43 4.38 21.52
N GLY A 191 -13.98 3.13 21.52
CA GLY A 191 -14.82 1.95 21.33
C GLY A 191 -15.13 1.64 19.87
N ALA A 192 -14.27 2.05 18.94
CA ALA A 192 -14.34 1.55 17.56
C ALA A 192 -14.32 0.03 17.55
N SER A 193 -15.14 -0.58 16.71
CA SER A 193 -15.11 -2.02 16.46
C SER A 193 -14.24 -2.35 15.23
N VAL A 194 -14.04 -1.35 14.36
CA VAL A 194 -13.19 -1.42 13.17
C VAL A 194 -12.40 -0.11 13.08
N ILE A 195 -11.15 -0.18 12.70
CA ILE A 195 -10.31 0.96 12.32
C ILE A 195 -9.91 0.79 10.86
N ASN A 196 -10.21 1.79 10.03
CA ASN A 196 -9.75 1.89 8.65
C ASN A 196 -8.56 2.85 8.58
N VAL A 197 -7.44 2.39 8.03
CA VAL A 197 -6.24 3.17 7.76
C VAL A 197 -5.96 3.14 6.26
N SER A 198 -6.33 4.22 5.57
CA SER A 198 -6.04 4.35 4.12
C SER A 198 -4.79 5.19 3.85
N SER A 199 -4.29 5.94 4.84
CA SER A 199 -3.01 6.65 4.81
C SER A 199 -1.90 5.73 5.30
N ILE A 200 -0.85 5.55 4.49
CA ILE A 200 0.24 4.61 4.75
C ILE A 200 1.60 5.29 4.58
N ALA A 201 2.63 4.74 5.23
CA ALA A 201 4.01 5.10 5.00
C ALA A 201 4.71 4.00 4.19
N CYS A 202 5.30 4.37 3.05
CA CYS A 202 6.14 3.48 2.24
C CYS A 202 7.59 3.90 2.35
N VAL A 203 8.46 2.97 2.72
CA VAL A 203 9.90 3.19 2.80
C VAL A 203 10.67 2.03 2.18
N GLU A 204 11.86 2.30 1.67
CA GLU A 204 12.77 1.23 1.22
C GLU A 204 13.09 0.30 2.41
N ALA A 205 13.13 -1.01 2.17
CA ALA A 205 13.38 -2.02 3.20
C ALA A 205 14.71 -1.84 3.96
N ALA A 206 15.68 -1.19 3.32
CA ALA A 206 16.97 -0.85 3.94
C ALA A 206 16.91 0.42 4.82
N SER A 207 15.80 1.14 4.82
CA SER A 207 15.61 2.36 5.62
C SER A 207 15.22 2.01 7.05
N ASP A 208 15.64 2.84 7.99
CA ASP A 208 15.24 2.71 9.39
C ASP A 208 13.89 3.43 9.60
N LEU A 209 12.82 2.65 9.82
CA LEU A 209 11.49 3.16 10.15
C LEU A 209 11.20 2.82 11.62
N ASP A 210 11.23 3.82 12.50
CA ASP A 210 10.81 3.62 13.90
C ASP A 210 9.29 3.82 14.02
N ASP A 211 8.51 2.77 13.78
CA ASP A 211 7.06 2.74 13.96
C ASP A 211 6.61 1.82 15.10
N ARG A 212 7.51 1.53 16.07
CA ARG A 212 7.22 0.66 17.22
C ARG A 212 6.05 1.14 18.06
N ALA A 213 5.84 2.44 18.18
CA ALA A 213 4.68 3.00 18.86
C ALA A 213 3.38 2.62 18.14
N LEU A 214 3.39 2.61 16.80
CA LEU A 214 2.27 2.15 16.00
C LEU A 214 2.04 0.66 16.18
N GLY A 215 3.08 -0.18 16.16
CA GLY A 215 2.97 -1.61 16.44
C GLY A 215 2.32 -1.89 17.80
N ALA A 216 2.73 -1.19 18.85
CA ALA A 216 2.11 -1.31 20.17
C ALA A 216 0.63 -0.87 20.19
N ALA A 217 0.28 0.19 19.45
CA ALA A 217 -1.11 0.65 19.34
C ALA A 217 -1.98 -0.34 18.56
N LEU A 218 -1.44 -0.98 17.51
CA LEU A 218 -2.13 -2.03 16.76
C LEU A 218 -2.40 -3.27 17.62
N ALA A 219 -1.38 -3.75 18.35
CA ALA A 219 -1.53 -4.86 19.27
C ALA A 219 -2.56 -4.56 20.38
N TYR A 220 -2.51 -3.35 20.94
CA TYR A 220 -3.51 -2.90 21.91
C TYR A 220 -4.93 -2.87 21.31
N ALA A 221 -5.11 -2.35 20.11
CA ALA A 221 -6.41 -2.31 19.44
C ALA A 221 -6.96 -3.73 19.21
N VAL A 222 -6.14 -4.65 18.70
CA VAL A 222 -6.58 -6.00 18.34
C VAL A 222 -6.75 -6.89 19.58
N ASP A 223 -5.74 -7.00 20.42
CA ASP A 223 -5.69 -8.01 21.49
C ASP A 223 -6.35 -7.54 22.80
N VAL A 224 -6.32 -6.21 23.09
CA VAL A 224 -6.91 -5.67 24.32
C VAL A 224 -8.31 -5.12 24.07
N LYS A 225 -8.52 -4.40 22.97
CA LYS A 225 -9.80 -3.74 22.67
C LYS A 225 -10.68 -4.54 21.72
N ASN A 226 -10.19 -5.63 21.16
CA ASN A 226 -10.92 -6.48 20.22
C ASN A 226 -11.39 -5.73 18.97
N VAL A 227 -10.55 -4.85 18.41
CA VAL A 227 -10.81 -4.02 17.23
C VAL A 227 -10.16 -4.66 16.00
N VAL A 228 -10.86 -4.75 14.89
CA VAL A 228 -10.25 -5.15 13.61
C VAL A 228 -9.62 -3.91 12.98
N VAL A 229 -8.33 -3.99 12.65
CA VAL A 229 -7.62 -2.94 11.91
C VAL A 229 -7.50 -3.36 10.46
N VAL A 230 -7.98 -2.51 9.55
CA VAL A 230 -7.92 -2.72 8.09
C VAL A 230 -7.05 -1.63 7.49
N ALA A 231 -6.09 -2.01 6.65
CA ALA A 231 -5.22 -1.04 5.98
C ALA A 231 -5.07 -1.29 4.47
N ALA A 232 -4.71 -0.23 3.76
CA ALA A 232 -4.36 -0.29 2.35
C ALA A 232 -3.00 -0.95 2.14
N ALA A 233 -2.85 -1.77 1.10
CA ALA A 233 -1.59 -2.46 0.77
C ALA A 233 -0.51 -1.52 0.22
N GLY A 234 -0.89 -0.36 -0.31
CA GLY A 234 0.01 0.59 -0.96
C GLY A 234 -0.17 0.65 -2.47
N ASN A 235 0.26 1.76 -3.04
CA ASN A 235 0.18 2.02 -4.47
C ASN A 235 1.54 2.35 -5.06
N VAL A 236 1.79 1.95 -6.31
CA VAL A 236 3.00 2.26 -7.09
C VAL A 236 2.64 2.96 -8.40
N GLY A 237 3.60 3.67 -8.97
CA GLY A 237 3.50 4.23 -10.32
C GLY A 237 2.91 5.64 -10.42
N GLY A 238 2.69 6.34 -9.29
CA GLY A 238 2.20 7.72 -9.24
C GLY A 238 3.04 8.63 -8.34
N LEU A 239 2.74 9.93 -8.37
CA LEU A 239 3.38 10.92 -7.49
C LEU A 239 2.95 10.68 -6.03
N GLY A 240 3.91 10.70 -5.11
CA GLY A 240 3.65 10.49 -3.68
C GLY A 240 3.26 9.07 -3.29
N GLN A 241 3.44 8.10 -4.20
CA GLN A 241 3.21 6.68 -3.97
C GLN A 241 4.50 5.95 -3.55
N CYS A 242 4.41 4.64 -3.31
CA CYS A 242 5.56 3.83 -2.94
C CYS A 242 6.64 3.88 -4.04
N PRO A 243 7.93 3.91 -3.68
CA PRO A 243 9.02 4.24 -4.61
C PRO A 243 9.20 3.22 -5.73
N GLU A 244 8.99 1.93 -5.45
CA GLU A 244 9.08 0.86 -6.42
C GLU A 244 8.15 -0.32 -6.08
N GLN A 245 7.98 -1.25 -7.01
CA GLN A 245 7.20 -2.47 -6.81
C GLN A 245 8.05 -3.54 -6.12
N ASN A 246 7.44 -4.26 -5.18
CA ASN A 246 8.02 -5.49 -4.67
C ASN A 246 7.99 -6.60 -5.72
N PRO A 247 8.92 -7.57 -5.68
CA PRO A 247 8.87 -8.74 -6.54
C PRO A 247 7.53 -9.48 -6.39
N SER A 248 6.99 -9.96 -7.49
CA SER A 248 5.95 -10.98 -7.48
C SER A 248 6.54 -12.29 -6.97
N SER A 249 5.72 -13.17 -6.40
CA SER A 249 6.09 -14.44 -5.75
C SER A 249 7.30 -15.19 -6.36
N ASP A 250 8.04 -15.91 -5.51
CA ASP A 250 9.08 -16.85 -5.94
C ASP A 250 8.44 -17.99 -6.77
N PRO A 251 8.83 -18.17 -8.05
CA PRO A 251 8.28 -19.25 -8.88
C PRO A 251 8.55 -20.67 -8.33
N SER A 252 9.54 -20.84 -7.45
CA SER A 252 9.85 -22.12 -6.80
C SER A 252 8.96 -22.39 -5.57
N ARG A 253 8.30 -21.35 -5.03
CA ARG A 253 7.41 -21.41 -3.88
C ARG A 253 6.09 -20.67 -4.17
N PRO A 254 5.32 -21.13 -5.17
CA PRO A 254 4.08 -20.46 -5.54
C PRO A 254 3.08 -20.48 -4.38
N GLY A 255 2.45 -19.36 -4.11
CA GLY A 255 1.44 -19.23 -3.05
C GLY A 255 2.00 -19.09 -1.63
N GLU A 256 3.31 -18.87 -1.47
CA GLU A 256 3.94 -18.58 -0.18
C GLU A 256 4.38 -17.11 -0.10
N PRO A 257 4.12 -16.42 1.03
CA PRO A 257 4.66 -15.08 1.29
C PRO A 257 6.19 -15.07 1.33
N ASP A 258 6.83 -14.16 0.58
CA ASP A 258 8.29 -14.04 0.49
C ASP A 258 8.77 -12.73 1.12
N TRP A 259 9.09 -12.78 2.41
CA TRP A 259 9.62 -11.63 3.17
C TRP A 259 11.06 -11.29 2.80
N ASP A 260 11.84 -12.28 2.33
CA ASP A 260 13.26 -12.09 1.99
C ASP A 260 13.44 -11.24 0.73
N ALA A 261 12.44 -11.21 -0.15
CA ALA A 261 12.48 -10.48 -1.42
C ALA A 261 11.92 -9.04 -1.33
N VAL A 262 11.43 -8.61 -0.17
CA VAL A 262 10.80 -7.30 0.03
C VAL A 262 11.82 -6.18 -0.18
N LYS A 263 11.48 -5.20 -1.01
CA LYS A 263 12.26 -3.99 -1.29
C LYS A 263 11.69 -2.74 -0.66
N VAL A 264 10.36 -2.69 -0.57
CA VAL A 264 9.60 -1.59 0.01
C VAL A 264 8.69 -2.16 1.07
N VAL A 265 8.77 -1.64 2.30
CA VAL A 265 7.87 -1.96 3.40
C VAL A 265 6.77 -0.91 3.48
N VAL A 266 5.61 -1.34 3.95
CA VAL A 266 4.43 -0.48 4.13
C VAL A 266 3.98 -0.56 5.58
N SER A 267 4.06 0.55 6.28
CA SER A 267 3.47 0.68 7.62
C SER A 267 2.06 1.32 7.50
N PRO A 268 1.02 0.74 8.14
CA PRO A 268 1.03 -0.33 9.13
C PRO A 268 0.95 -1.76 8.58
N ALA A 269 0.85 -1.97 7.25
CA ALA A 269 0.55 -3.27 6.64
C ALA A 269 1.53 -4.40 7.04
N TRP A 270 2.82 -4.09 7.23
CA TRP A 270 3.84 -5.08 7.60
C TRP A 270 3.69 -5.66 9.02
N TYR A 271 2.79 -5.10 9.85
CA TYR A 271 2.33 -5.72 11.11
C TYR A 271 1.26 -6.78 10.83
N ASP A 272 1.61 -7.77 10.04
CA ASP A 272 0.78 -8.78 9.42
C ASP A 272 -0.17 -9.52 10.41
N ASP A 273 0.30 -9.79 11.62
CA ASP A 273 -0.52 -10.41 12.68
C ASP A 273 -1.65 -9.50 13.22
N TYR A 274 -1.60 -8.20 12.97
CA TYR A 274 -2.49 -7.19 13.59
C TYR A 274 -3.32 -6.40 12.60
N VAL A 275 -3.00 -6.47 11.32
CA VAL A 275 -3.62 -5.67 10.28
C VAL A 275 -4.17 -6.57 9.18
N LEU A 276 -5.44 -6.41 8.85
CA LEU A 276 -6.05 -7.01 7.65
C LEU A 276 -5.71 -6.10 6.46
N THR A 277 -4.72 -6.48 5.69
CA THR A 277 -4.21 -5.66 4.59
C THR A 277 -4.93 -5.95 3.28
N VAL A 278 -5.33 -4.89 2.59
CA VAL A 278 -6.21 -4.96 1.42
C VAL A 278 -5.52 -4.47 0.15
N GLY A 279 -5.38 -5.37 -0.82
CA GLY A 279 -5.02 -5.08 -2.21
C GLY A 279 -6.22 -4.55 -3.01
N SER A 280 -5.92 -3.94 -4.18
CA SER A 280 -6.96 -3.44 -5.07
C SER A 280 -7.16 -4.33 -6.28
N THR A 281 -8.43 -4.47 -6.71
CA THR A 281 -8.79 -5.11 -7.97
C THR A 281 -9.61 -4.17 -8.85
N ASP A 282 -9.61 -4.48 -10.14
CA ASP A 282 -10.62 -3.95 -11.06
C ASP A 282 -11.99 -4.61 -10.80
N GLN A 283 -13.01 -4.16 -11.53
CA GLN A 283 -14.38 -4.69 -11.41
C GLN A 283 -14.56 -6.16 -11.83
N ARG A 284 -13.55 -6.75 -12.49
CA ARG A 284 -13.54 -8.16 -12.91
C ARG A 284 -12.78 -9.04 -11.92
N GLY A 285 -12.25 -8.44 -10.83
CA GLY A 285 -11.47 -9.13 -9.82
C GLY A 285 -9.99 -9.33 -10.20
N ALA A 286 -9.52 -8.74 -11.30
CA ALA A 286 -8.10 -8.76 -11.63
C ALA A 286 -7.33 -7.74 -10.78
N PRO A 287 -6.11 -8.04 -10.31
CA PRO A 287 -5.31 -7.11 -9.53
C PRO A 287 -5.11 -5.78 -10.26
N SER A 288 -5.35 -4.67 -9.58
CA SER A 288 -5.06 -3.33 -10.12
C SER A 288 -3.56 -3.15 -10.31
N ARG A 289 -3.16 -2.55 -11.43
CA ARG A 289 -1.73 -2.40 -11.80
C ARG A 289 -0.92 -1.57 -10.80
N PHE A 290 -1.59 -0.70 -10.04
CA PHE A 290 -0.97 0.14 -9.04
C PHE A 290 -0.84 -0.54 -7.67
N THR A 291 -1.47 -1.70 -7.42
CA THR A 291 -1.34 -2.38 -6.13
C THR A 291 0.11 -2.75 -5.87
N LEU A 292 0.64 -2.33 -4.72
CA LEU A 292 1.94 -2.79 -4.25
C LEU A 292 1.82 -4.24 -3.79
N ALA A 293 2.63 -5.11 -4.35
CA ALA A 293 2.76 -6.49 -3.89
C ALA A 293 3.44 -6.55 -2.53
N GLY A 294 3.04 -7.48 -1.68
CA GLY A 294 3.72 -7.68 -0.41
C GLY A 294 3.30 -8.97 0.30
N PRO A 295 4.17 -9.55 1.13
CA PRO A 295 3.87 -10.77 1.90
C PRO A 295 2.76 -10.56 2.93
N TRP A 296 2.45 -9.33 3.27
CA TRP A 296 1.40 -8.89 4.20
C TRP A 296 0.02 -8.72 3.59
N VAL A 297 -0.16 -8.92 2.26
CA VAL A 297 -1.48 -8.76 1.64
C VAL A 297 -2.37 -9.94 2.00
N ASP A 298 -3.48 -9.67 2.69
CA ASP A 298 -4.42 -10.69 3.14
C ASP A 298 -5.53 -10.97 2.14
N VAL A 299 -6.19 -9.90 1.66
CA VAL A 299 -7.33 -10.00 0.74
C VAL A 299 -7.31 -8.83 -0.24
N ALA A 300 -8.20 -8.87 -1.23
CA ALA A 300 -8.40 -7.74 -2.12
C ALA A 300 -9.89 -7.40 -2.26
N ALA A 301 -10.14 -6.14 -2.61
CA ALA A 301 -11.47 -5.63 -2.92
C ALA A 301 -11.39 -4.65 -4.10
N PRO A 302 -12.51 -4.33 -4.76
CA PRO A 302 -12.52 -3.34 -5.83
C PRO A 302 -12.03 -1.97 -5.33
N GLY A 303 -10.99 -1.40 -5.99
CA GLY A 303 -10.44 -0.07 -5.72
C GLY A 303 -10.39 0.80 -6.96
N GLU A 304 -11.12 0.42 -8.01
CA GLU A 304 -11.30 1.17 -9.25
C GLU A 304 -12.79 1.43 -9.51
N GLY A 305 -13.08 2.46 -10.30
CA GLY A 305 -14.47 2.84 -10.59
C GLY A 305 -15.20 3.37 -9.34
N VAL A 306 -14.49 4.07 -8.50
CA VAL A 306 -14.98 4.60 -7.22
C VAL A 306 -15.98 5.72 -7.47
N LEU A 307 -17.14 5.60 -6.82
CA LEU A 307 -18.10 6.68 -6.63
C LEU A 307 -18.35 6.79 -5.13
N SER A 308 -18.25 8.00 -4.56
CA SER A 308 -18.47 8.21 -3.13
C SER A 308 -18.87 9.64 -2.83
N LEU A 309 -18.78 10.03 -1.56
CA LEU A 309 -19.21 11.33 -1.06
C LEU A 309 -18.20 12.41 -1.38
N ASP A 310 -18.71 13.59 -1.76
CA ASP A 310 -17.92 14.80 -1.88
C ASP A 310 -17.76 15.48 -0.50
N ALA A 311 -16.58 16.07 -0.27
CA ALA A 311 -16.32 16.84 0.95
C ALA A 311 -17.09 18.17 1.03
N ASP A 312 -17.87 18.54 0.00
CA ASP A 312 -18.79 19.69 0.01
C ASP A 312 -20.04 19.52 0.91
N GLY A 313 -20.27 18.30 1.41
CA GLY A 313 -21.37 17.95 2.31
C GLY A 313 -22.64 17.44 1.61
N GLU A 314 -22.75 17.53 0.28
CA GLU A 314 -24.01 17.28 -0.44
C GLU A 314 -23.88 16.32 -1.61
N GLY A 315 -22.75 16.39 -2.36
CA GLY A 315 -22.58 15.76 -3.64
C GLY A 315 -22.00 14.34 -3.60
N LEU A 316 -21.90 13.75 -4.79
CA LEU A 316 -21.12 12.54 -5.03
C LEU A 316 -19.96 12.89 -5.97
N VAL A 317 -18.83 12.18 -5.80
CA VAL A 317 -17.61 12.39 -6.57
C VAL A 317 -17.06 11.06 -7.06
N ASP A 318 -16.54 11.04 -8.30
CA ASP A 318 -15.83 9.92 -8.93
C ASP A 318 -14.42 10.30 -9.38
N SER A 319 -14.05 11.57 -9.20
CA SER A 319 -12.76 12.13 -9.57
C SER A 319 -12.34 13.21 -8.58
N LEU A 320 -11.05 13.27 -8.26
CA LEU A 320 -10.46 14.34 -7.45
C LEU A 320 -9.43 15.10 -8.28
N PRO A 321 -9.23 16.41 -8.06
CA PRO A 321 -8.23 17.19 -8.80
C PRO A 321 -6.81 16.74 -8.38
N VAL A 322 -6.04 16.27 -9.35
CA VAL A 322 -4.60 16.00 -9.23
C VAL A 322 -3.88 16.99 -10.13
N LEU A 323 -3.04 17.86 -9.56
CA LEU A 323 -2.37 18.97 -10.26
C LEU A 323 -3.34 19.87 -11.04
N GLY A 324 -4.60 19.95 -10.61
CA GLY A 324 -5.64 20.77 -11.22
C GLY A 324 -6.52 20.05 -12.26
N ASP A 325 -6.16 18.82 -12.66
CA ASP A 325 -6.95 18.02 -13.60
C ASP A 325 -7.84 17.01 -12.87
N PRO A 326 -9.14 16.86 -13.24
CA PRO A 326 -10.01 15.83 -12.71
C PRO A 326 -9.44 14.44 -13.01
N THR A 327 -9.06 13.71 -11.96
CA THR A 327 -8.48 12.38 -12.08
C THR A 327 -9.42 11.36 -11.43
N PRO A 328 -9.77 10.24 -12.12
CA PRO A 328 -10.59 9.21 -11.54
C PRO A 328 -10.06 8.72 -10.20
N ILE A 329 -10.96 8.50 -9.25
CA ILE A 329 -10.61 7.99 -7.92
C ILE A 329 -10.28 6.50 -8.05
N VAL A 330 -9.02 6.15 -7.78
CA VAL A 330 -8.51 4.77 -7.79
C VAL A 330 -7.43 4.60 -6.73
N GLY A 331 -7.32 3.42 -6.13
CA GLY A 331 -6.28 3.14 -5.14
C GLY A 331 -6.66 2.02 -4.18
N THR A 332 -5.64 1.42 -3.54
CA THR A 332 -5.83 0.50 -2.42
C THR A 332 -6.48 1.19 -1.22
N SER A 333 -6.32 2.53 -1.12
CA SER A 333 -7.00 3.39 -0.14
C SER A 333 -8.53 3.34 -0.25
N TYR A 334 -9.07 2.98 -1.41
CA TYR A 334 -10.50 2.84 -1.65
C TYR A 334 -10.98 1.39 -1.69
N ALA A 335 -10.06 0.42 -1.74
CA ALA A 335 -10.35 -1.00 -1.53
C ALA A 335 -10.45 -1.34 -0.03
N ALA A 336 -9.58 -0.78 0.81
CA ALA A 336 -9.59 -0.97 2.26
C ALA A 336 -10.94 -0.63 2.91
N PRO A 337 -11.60 0.51 2.62
CA PRO A 337 -12.91 0.83 3.19
C PRO A 337 -14.02 -0.15 2.77
N VAL A 338 -13.94 -0.80 1.61
CA VAL A 338 -14.88 -1.87 1.25
C VAL A 338 -14.80 -3.02 2.26
N VAL A 339 -13.56 -3.42 2.60
CA VAL A 339 -13.32 -4.49 3.60
C VAL A 339 -13.68 -4.01 5.00
N SER A 340 -13.42 -2.74 5.36
CA SER A 340 -13.81 -2.17 6.66
C SER A 340 -15.33 -2.19 6.86
N GLY A 341 -16.09 -1.83 5.82
CA GLY A 341 -17.54 -1.97 5.82
C GLY A 341 -17.99 -3.43 5.94
N LEU A 342 -17.34 -4.35 5.20
CA LEU A 342 -17.62 -5.79 5.30
C LEU A 342 -17.34 -6.33 6.72
N VAL A 343 -16.24 -5.93 7.35
CA VAL A 343 -15.94 -6.28 8.74
C VAL A 343 -17.05 -5.80 9.67
N ALA A 344 -17.57 -4.57 9.49
CA ALA A 344 -18.69 -4.06 10.28
C ALA A 344 -19.96 -4.92 10.07
N LEU A 345 -20.26 -5.36 8.84
CA LEU A 345 -21.38 -6.26 8.56
C LEU A 345 -21.23 -7.61 9.28
N VAL A 346 -20.03 -8.21 9.22
CA VAL A 346 -19.72 -9.48 9.88
C VAL A 346 -19.84 -9.35 11.41
N ARG A 347 -19.29 -8.28 12.00
CA ARG A 347 -19.36 -8.05 13.46
C ARG A 347 -20.78 -7.80 13.94
N ALA A 348 -21.59 -7.05 13.19
CA ALA A 348 -23.00 -6.85 13.52
C ALA A 348 -23.79 -8.17 13.49
N ARG A 349 -23.49 -9.06 12.56
CA ARG A 349 -24.14 -10.38 12.42
C ARG A 349 -23.62 -11.41 13.43
N SER A 350 -22.32 -11.35 13.77
CA SER A 350 -21.62 -12.32 14.61
C SER A 350 -20.84 -11.64 15.73
N PRO A 351 -21.49 -10.96 16.71
CA PRO A 351 -20.85 -10.12 17.71
C PRO A 351 -19.97 -10.90 18.71
N HIS A 352 -20.08 -12.22 18.74
CA HIS A 352 -19.25 -13.08 19.58
C HIS A 352 -17.84 -13.35 19.05
N LEU A 353 -17.57 -12.99 17.78
CA LEU A 353 -16.26 -13.20 17.19
C LEU A 353 -15.23 -12.18 17.70
N THR A 354 -14.03 -12.67 17.97
CA THR A 354 -12.88 -11.81 18.25
C THR A 354 -12.40 -11.13 16.96
N ALA A 355 -11.61 -10.05 17.10
CA ALA A 355 -11.00 -9.36 15.97
C ALA A 355 -10.24 -10.34 15.06
N ARG A 356 -9.39 -11.20 15.64
CA ARG A 356 -8.62 -12.21 14.88
C ARG A 356 -9.54 -13.23 14.18
N GLN A 357 -10.63 -13.65 14.80
CA GLN A 357 -11.61 -14.56 14.17
C GLN A 357 -12.36 -13.89 13.01
N VAL A 358 -12.61 -12.58 13.10
CA VAL A 358 -13.22 -11.83 11.99
C VAL A 358 -12.23 -11.71 10.82
N MET A 359 -10.96 -11.34 11.09
CA MET A 359 -9.92 -11.28 10.06
C MET A 359 -9.77 -12.64 9.35
N GLU A 360 -9.68 -13.72 10.12
CA GLU A 360 -9.56 -15.07 9.55
C GLU A 360 -10.79 -15.46 8.72
N ARG A 361 -12.01 -15.15 9.17
CA ARG A 361 -13.22 -15.38 8.40
C ARG A 361 -13.22 -14.67 7.05
N ILE A 362 -12.77 -13.40 7.02
CA ILE A 362 -12.65 -12.65 5.75
C ILE A 362 -11.68 -13.35 4.80
N LYS A 363 -10.53 -13.82 5.30
CA LYS A 363 -9.52 -14.55 4.51
C LYS A 363 -10.04 -15.92 4.02
N GLU A 364 -10.69 -16.67 4.90
CA GLU A 364 -11.20 -18.01 4.59
C GLU A 364 -12.34 -18.01 3.56
N THR A 365 -13.15 -16.96 3.58
CA THR A 365 -14.32 -16.84 2.68
C THR A 365 -14.02 -16.13 1.37
N ALA A 366 -12.80 -15.61 1.16
CA ALA A 366 -12.41 -14.95 -0.07
C ALA A 366 -12.33 -15.93 -1.26
N HIS A 367 -12.51 -15.40 -2.48
CA HIS A 367 -12.32 -16.14 -3.73
C HIS A 367 -10.84 -16.38 -3.98
N ARG A 368 -10.35 -17.55 -3.60
CA ARG A 368 -8.91 -17.88 -3.58
C ARG A 368 -8.31 -17.94 -4.98
N PRO A 369 -7.09 -17.38 -5.17
CA PRO A 369 -6.31 -17.64 -6.37
C PRO A 369 -5.89 -19.11 -6.46
N ALA A 370 -5.53 -19.57 -7.67
CA ALA A 370 -5.20 -20.98 -7.92
C ALA A 370 -4.03 -21.51 -7.07
N ALA A 371 -3.08 -20.63 -6.72
CA ALA A 371 -1.94 -20.97 -5.85
C ALA A 371 -2.29 -20.94 -4.35
N GLY A 372 -3.51 -20.57 -3.97
CA GLY A 372 -3.96 -20.42 -2.57
C GLY A 372 -3.73 -19.04 -1.98
N TRP A 373 -2.65 -18.37 -2.35
CA TRP A 373 -2.28 -17.00 -1.98
C TRP A 373 -1.52 -16.31 -3.12
N ASP A 374 -1.59 -14.98 -3.20
CA ASP A 374 -0.95 -14.15 -4.22
C ASP A 374 -0.53 -12.80 -3.61
N PRO A 375 0.63 -12.22 -3.94
CA PRO A 375 1.15 -11.01 -3.31
C PRO A 375 0.36 -9.72 -3.60
N PHE A 376 -0.57 -9.72 -4.56
CA PHE A 376 -1.42 -8.59 -4.90
C PHE A 376 -2.83 -8.69 -4.33
N VAL A 377 -3.34 -9.92 -4.19
CA VAL A 377 -4.73 -10.16 -3.76
C VAL A 377 -4.83 -11.02 -2.50
N GLY A 378 -3.71 -11.43 -1.92
CA GLY A 378 -3.68 -12.26 -0.72
C GLY A 378 -4.39 -13.60 -0.91
N PHE A 379 -5.26 -13.95 0.03
CA PHE A 379 -6.14 -15.12 -0.07
C PHE A 379 -7.29 -14.96 -1.07
N GLY A 380 -7.37 -13.80 -1.73
CA GLY A 380 -8.28 -13.56 -2.85
C GLY A 380 -9.21 -12.38 -2.66
N VAL A 381 -10.12 -12.21 -3.63
CA VAL A 381 -11.12 -11.15 -3.61
C VAL A 381 -12.21 -11.49 -2.60
N VAL A 382 -12.60 -10.53 -1.76
CA VAL A 382 -13.62 -10.75 -0.72
C VAL A 382 -14.97 -11.16 -1.29
N ASP A 383 -15.62 -12.13 -0.64
CA ASP A 383 -17.03 -12.52 -0.86
C ASP A 383 -17.88 -12.02 0.32
N ALA A 384 -18.61 -10.95 0.10
CA ALA A 384 -19.37 -10.30 1.15
C ALA A 384 -20.47 -11.22 1.74
N LEU A 385 -21.13 -11.99 0.90
CA LEU A 385 -22.20 -12.88 1.36
C LEU A 385 -21.64 -14.07 2.14
N ALA A 386 -20.55 -14.70 1.66
CA ALA A 386 -19.89 -15.79 2.35
C ALA A 386 -19.33 -15.36 3.70
N ALA A 387 -18.69 -14.18 3.76
CA ALA A 387 -18.15 -13.63 5.01
C ALA A 387 -19.23 -13.40 6.08
N VAL A 388 -20.37 -12.80 5.69
CA VAL A 388 -21.48 -12.51 6.62
C VAL A 388 -22.22 -13.79 7.05
N THR A 389 -22.36 -14.80 6.18
CA THR A 389 -22.99 -16.07 6.52
C THR A 389 -22.06 -17.05 7.23
N GLY A 390 -20.75 -16.90 7.11
CA GLY A 390 -19.74 -17.85 7.56
C GLY A 390 -19.69 -19.13 6.71
N GLY A 391 -20.21 -19.07 5.47
CA GLY A 391 -20.14 -20.15 4.48
C GLY A 391 -18.85 -20.15 3.70
N ALA A 392 -18.64 -21.15 2.82
CA ALA A 392 -17.59 -21.11 1.81
C ALA A 392 -17.88 -20.02 0.76
N ALA A 393 -16.83 -19.53 0.10
CA ALA A 393 -16.96 -18.55 -0.98
C ALA A 393 -17.96 -19.01 -2.04
N SER A 394 -18.79 -18.09 -2.53
CA SER A 394 -19.77 -18.37 -3.56
C SER A 394 -19.08 -18.67 -4.90
N THR A 395 -19.35 -19.83 -5.48
CA THR A 395 -18.83 -20.18 -6.81
C THR A 395 -19.48 -19.38 -7.95
N ASN A 396 -20.52 -18.59 -7.65
CA ASN A 396 -21.33 -17.90 -8.66
C ASN A 396 -20.95 -16.44 -8.91
N MET A 397 -19.93 -15.88 -8.26
CA MET A 397 -19.64 -14.44 -8.31
C MET A 397 -18.55 -14.03 -9.30
N MET A 398 -17.86 -14.95 -9.95
CA MET A 398 -17.15 -14.62 -11.18
C MET A 398 -17.95 -15.19 -12.34
N PRO A 399 -18.49 -14.35 -13.23
CA PRO A 399 -18.92 -14.88 -14.52
C PRO A 399 -17.69 -15.56 -15.14
N PRO A 400 -17.84 -16.76 -15.72
CA PRO A 400 -16.74 -17.37 -16.41
C PRO A 400 -16.20 -16.32 -17.39
N VAL A 401 -14.90 -16.08 -17.36
CA VAL A 401 -14.24 -15.37 -18.45
C VAL A 401 -14.68 -16.12 -19.69
N ARG A 402 -15.67 -15.60 -20.42
CA ARG A 402 -15.90 -16.04 -21.77
C ARG A 402 -14.60 -15.68 -22.49
N GLU A 403 -13.75 -16.68 -22.64
CA GLU A 403 -12.86 -16.70 -23.77
C GLU A 403 -13.79 -16.52 -24.98
N THR A 404 -13.95 -15.28 -25.41
CA THR A 404 -14.36 -15.03 -26.77
C THR A 404 -13.19 -15.53 -27.59
N SER A 405 -13.29 -16.81 -27.98
CA SER A 405 -12.54 -17.38 -29.07
C SER A 405 -13.04 -16.72 -30.36
N ASP A 406 -12.86 -15.41 -30.46
CA ASP A 406 -12.63 -14.72 -31.71
C ASP A 406 -11.14 -14.83 -31.98
N VAL A 407 -10.73 -16.07 -32.28
CA VAL A 407 -9.56 -16.30 -33.09
C VAL A 407 -9.90 -15.74 -34.48
N ALA A 408 -9.75 -14.41 -34.64
CA ALA A 408 -9.44 -13.84 -35.92
C ALA A 408 -8.16 -14.55 -36.36
N ALA A 409 -8.26 -15.33 -37.44
CA ALA A 409 -7.15 -16.00 -38.05
C ALA A 409 -6.00 -14.99 -38.21
N HIS A 410 -4.97 -15.10 -37.38
CA HIS A 410 -3.73 -14.40 -37.60
C HIS A 410 -3.14 -14.95 -38.89
N PRO A 411 -2.75 -14.11 -39.87
CA PRO A 411 -1.96 -14.56 -40.99
C PRO A 411 -0.70 -15.21 -40.41
N GLU A 412 -0.35 -16.38 -40.93
CA GLU A 412 0.89 -17.10 -40.62
C GLU A 412 2.06 -16.13 -40.64
N LEU A 413 2.59 -15.80 -39.45
CA LEU A 413 3.88 -15.17 -39.35
C LEU A 413 4.90 -16.22 -39.74
N THR A 414 5.44 -16.10 -40.95
CA THR A 414 6.68 -16.75 -41.35
C THR A 414 7.69 -16.62 -40.23
N GLU A 415 8.24 -17.74 -39.75
CA GLU A 415 9.33 -17.78 -38.79
C GLU A 415 10.48 -16.90 -39.31
N GLY A 416 10.52 -15.67 -38.81
CA GLY A 416 11.70 -14.82 -38.91
C GLY A 416 12.73 -15.35 -37.92
N GLU A 417 13.95 -15.65 -38.36
CA GLU A 417 15.08 -15.96 -37.53
C GLU A 417 15.14 -15.05 -36.30
N PRO A 418 15.44 -15.56 -35.07
CA PRO A 418 15.55 -14.77 -33.90
C PRO A 418 16.57 -13.65 -34.09
N ALA A 419 16.13 -12.41 -34.00
CA ALA A 419 17.03 -11.27 -34.06
C ALA A 419 18.03 -11.38 -32.92
N GLN A 420 19.28 -11.69 -33.27
CA GLN A 420 20.40 -11.73 -32.33
C GLN A 420 20.49 -10.35 -31.67
N ASP A 421 20.24 -10.28 -30.37
CA ASP A 421 20.45 -9.09 -29.57
C ASP A 421 21.92 -8.64 -29.63
N ARG A 422 22.20 -7.68 -30.52
CA ARG A 422 23.53 -7.11 -30.73
C ARG A 422 23.91 -6.10 -29.66
N SER A 423 22.97 -5.68 -28.82
CA SER A 423 23.22 -4.67 -27.77
C SER A 423 24.02 -5.25 -26.61
N GLY A 424 23.67 -6.44 -26.12
CA GLY A 424 24.44 -7.13 -25.07
C GLY A 424 25.89 -7.40 -25.46
N ARG A 425 26.11 -7.74 -26.75
CA ARG A 425 27.46 -7.99 -27.29
C ARG A 425 28.30 -6.69 -27.38
N ARG A 426 27.69 -5.55 -27.68
CA ARG A 426 28.39 -4.25 -27.69
C ARG A 426 28.82 -3.81 -26.31
N ILE A 427 28.02 -4.05 -25.28
CA ILE A 427 28.34 -3.74 -23.88
C ILE A 427 29.47 -4.66 -23.40
N ALA A 428 29.43 -5.96 -23.70
CA ALA A 428 30.45 -6.90 -23.30
C ALA A 428 31.81 -6.60 -23.96
N PHE A 429 31.83 -6.30 -25.27
CA PHE A 429 33.07 -5.95 -25.99
C PHE A 429 33.57 -4.52 -25.60
N GLY A 430 32.69 -3.58 -25.28
CA GLY A 430 33.06 -2.25 -24.76
C GLY A 430 33.72 -2.34 -23.39
N GLY A 431 33.18 -3.14 -22.48
CA GLY A 431 33.73 -3.36 -21.14
C GLY A 431 35.11 -4.09 -21.20
N ALA A 432 35.23 -5.12 -21.98
CA ALA A 432 36.48 -5.83 -22.17
C ALA A 432 37.58 -4.94 -22.80
N GLY A 433 37.21 -4.09 -23.77
CA GLY A 433 38.13 -3.12 -24.38
C GLY A 433 38.66 -2.09 -23.39
N LEU A 434 37.79 -1.59 -22.50
CA LEU A 434 38.16 -0.63 -21.44
C LEU A 434 39.14 -1.28 -20.43
N CYS A 435 38.88 -2.49 -19.98
CA CYS A 435 39.76 -3.22 -19.09
C CYS A 435 41.16 -3.45 -19.68
N VAL A 436 41.23 -3.84 -20.96
CA VAL A 436 42.51 -4.02 -21.66
C VAL A 436 43.25 -2.69 -21.79
N ALA A 437 42.59 -1.59 -22.09
CA ALA A 437 43.19 -0.26 -22.20
C ALA A 437 43.75 0.20 -20.85
N VAL A 438 43.06 0.00 -19.76
CA VAL A 438 43.53 0.34 -18.40
C VAL A 438 44.74 -0.49 -18.00
N ILE A 439 44.75 -1.77 -18.29
CA ILE A 439 45.89 -2.67 -18.04
C ILE A 439 47.10 -2.24 -18.87
N ALA A 440 46.92 -1.92 -20.16
CA ALA A 440 47.99 -1.44 -21.03
C ALA A 440 48.60 -0.12 -20.56
N ALA A 441 47.75 0.84 -20.12
CA ALA A 441 48.19 2.11 -19.54
C ALA A 441 49.00 1.91 -18.24
N ALA A 442 48.55 1.00 -17.36
CA ALA A 442 49.27 0.68 -16.13
C ALA A 442 50.65 0.03 -16.40
N LEU A 443 50.71 -0.85 -17.38
CA LEU A 443 51.99 -1.47 -17.79
C LEU A 443 52.97 -0.48 -18.45
N ALA A 444 52.45 0.49 -19.23
CA ALA A 444 53.26 1.53 -19.85
C ALA A 444 53.84 2.50 -18.79
N THR A 445 53.08 2.85 -17.77
CA THR A 445 53.55 3.68 -16.66
C THR A 445 54.63 2.99 -15.83
N VAL A 446 54.50 1.70 -15.54
CA VAL A 446 55.50 0.91 -14.84
C VAL A 446 56.77 0.79 -15.66
N ALA A 447 56.66 0.61 -16.99
CA ALA A 447 57.82 0.52 -17.90
C ALA A 447 58.54 1.86 -18.05
N SER A 448 57.81 3.00 -18.02
CA SER A 448 58.39 4.35 -18.06
C SER A 448 59.16 4.69 -16.79
N LEU A 449 58.60 4.36 -15.61
CA LEU A 449 59.22 4.54 -14.31
C LEU A 449 60.45 3.65 -14.14
N GLY A 450 60.49 2.43 -14.74
CA GLY A 450 61.64 1.56 -14.75
C GLY A 450 62.79 2.09 -15.62
N ARG A 451 62.51 2.81 -16.71
CA ARG A 451 63.54 3.45 -17.58
C ARG A 451 64.12 4.71 -16.97
N SER A 452 63.32 5.51 -16.23
CA SER A 452 63.85 6.69 -15.54
C SER A 452 64.80 6.34 -14.37
N ARG A 453 64.55 5.23 -13.68
CA ARG A 453 65.45 4.72 -12.63
C ARG A 453 66.78 4.17 -13.18
N ARG A 454 66.82 3.61 -14.39
CA ARG A 454 68.09 3.14 -15.00
C ARG A 454 68.94 4.28 -15.56
N ARG A 455 68.41 5.49 -15.78
CA ARG A 455 69.20 6.68 -16.20
C ARG A 455 69.80 7.44 -15.05
N ALA A 456 69.38 7.22 -13.80
CA ALA A 456 69.91 7.89 -12.62
C ALA A 456 71.19 7.20 -12.08
N ASP A 457 71.50 5.97 -12.50
CA ASP A 457 72.66 5.19 -12.00
C ASP A 457 73.93 5.33 -12.84
N THR A 458 73.98 6.23 -13.85
CA THR A 458 75.17 6.48 -14.67
C THR A 458 75.65 7.92 -14.47
N VAL A 459 76.28 8.20 -13.35
CA VAL A 459 77.14 9.39 -13.14
C VAL A 459 78.57 8.88 -13.08
N PRO A 460 79.50 9.35 -13.94
CA PRO A 460 80.92 8.99 -13.88
C PRO A 460 81.52 9.62 -12.61
N ARG A 461 82.32 8.85 -11.92
CA ARG A 461 83.29 9.39 -10.90
C ARG A 461 84.52 9.86 -11.63
N ASP A 462 84.87 11.11 -11.49
CA ASP A 462 86.22 11.65 -11.43
C ASP A 462 86.32 12.45 -10.17
#